data_e00d5e0c3e4ced4eca2d2f922a9abaff
#
_entry.id   e00d5e0c3e4ced4eca2d2f922a9abaff
#
_cell.length_a   1.000
_cell.length_b   1.000
_cell.length_c   1.000
_cell.angle_alpha   90.00
_cell.angle_beta   90.00
_cell.angle_gamma   90.00
#
_symmetry.space_group_name_H-M   'P 1'
#
loop_
_entity.id
_entity.type
_entity.pdbx_description
1 polymer ?
#
loop_
_entity_poly.entity_id
_entity_poly.type
_entity_poly.pdbx_seq_one_letter_code
_entity_poly.pdbx_strand_id
1 'polypeptide(L)'
;MISKLLGKRPLLFLATFFIILFFYLKDSLVTTSVISTSITFGLPLAMAAMVGIMCERTGIVNIGIEGTLLVSSFVGFFTASITGNLLLGLLCAIAMGSVSGLLLALMSITWKMDQIIAGTIINILATGLTSFFYKQGHTIPSTMPELSVPGLSSIPFFGPVLFIHGPLTFFGIFLIFALWFGIFYTPWGLRSRAVGEHPSSADTAGVSVSRMRYLNVTIAGAIGGLTGAYLTLELVGSWDRGFSAGKGFTALALMIFGRWNPIGALGAAIFFGLAQAVTNQLMITQVVTIPQQLTNMLPYVLTILILAVSAGKVRAPAAEGQPYEKESA
;
A
#
# COMPACT_ATOMS: atom_id res chain seq x y z
N MET A 1 31.55 -16.73 21.14
CA MET A 1 30.30 -17.42 21.56
C MET A 1 29.10 -16.47 21.56
N ILE A 2 29.25 -15.20 21.90
CA ILE A 2 28.21 -14.16 21.89
C ILE A 2 27.72 -13.79 20.49
N SER A 3 28.56 -13.88 19.45
CA SER A 3 28.21 -13.56 18.05
C SER A 3 27.26 -14.57 17.37
N LYS A 4 27.09 -15.77 17.92
CA LYS A 4 26.14 -16.79 17.41
C LYS A 4 24.76 -16.71 18.05
N LEU A 5 24.60 -16.05 19.20
CA LEU A 5 23.32 -15.87 19.91
C LEU A 5 22.57 -14.62 19.46
N LEU A 6 23.27 -13.61 19.00
CA LEU A 6 22.68 -12.41 18.39
C LEU A 6 22.71 -12.62 16.87
N GLY A 7 21.62 -13.17 16.31
CA GLY A 7 21.45 -13.19 14.85
C GLY A 7 21.63 -11.78 14.28
N LYS A 8 21.95 -11.65 12.98
CA LYS A 8 22.26 -10.37 12.30
C LYS A 8 21.17 -9.27 12.47
N ARG A 9 19.97 -9.65 12.90
CA ARG A 9 18.81 -8.75 13.09
C ARG A 9 19.00 -7.69 14.19
N PRO A 10 19.39 -8.02 15.45
CA PRO A 10 19.57 -7.00 16.49
C PRO A 10 20.74 -6.05 16.21
N LEU A 11 21.78 -6.52 15.51
CA LEU A 11 22.88 -5.64 15.08
C LEU A 11 22.42 -4.58 14.07
N LEU A 12 21.55 -4.95 13.15
CA LEU A 12 20.91 -4.03 12.21
C LEU A 12 20.03 -3.01 12.92
N PHE A 13 19.22 -3.42 13.89
CA PHE A 13 18.40 -2.51 14.69
C PHE A 13 19.27 -1.52 15.49
N LEU A 14 20.32 -1.99 16.13
CA LEU A 14 21.27 -1.13 16.85
C LEU A 14 21.96 -0.13 15.91
N ALA A 15 22.44 -0.59 14.76
CA ALA A 15 23.06 0.28 13.76
C ALA A 15 22.09 1.38 13.28
N THR A 16 20.84 1.01 12.94
CA THR A 16 19.82 1.97 12.53
C THR A 16 19.50 2.97 13.65
N PHE A 17 19.37 2.50 14.89
CA PHE A 17 19.15 3.36 16.06
C PHE A 17 20.30 4.37 16.23
N PHE A 18 21.55 3.94 16.19
CA PHE A 18 22.69 4.85 16.32
C PHE A 18 22.82 5.84 15.16
N ILE A 19 22.47 5.44 13.93
CA ILE A 19 22.44 6.33 12.77
C ILE A 19 21.37 7.43 12.99
N ILE A 20 20.15 7.06 13.37
CA ILE A 20 19.08 8.02 13.65
C ILE A 20 19.46 8.94 14.80
N LEU A 21 20.01 8.40 15.89
CA LEU A 21 20.46 9.17 17.04
C LEU A 21 21.57 10.17 16.66
N PHE A 22 22.52 9.76 15.85
CA PHE A 22 23.59 10.64 15.37
C PHE A 22 23.05 11.84 14.57
N PHE A 23 22.12 11.60 13.64
CA PHE A 23 21.51 12.68 12.88
C PHE A 23 20.59 13.54 13.75
N TYR A 24 19.87 12.96 14.69
CA TYR A 24 19.02 13.69 15.62
C TYR A 24 19.84 14.61 16.53
N LEU A 25 20.99 14.19 17.00
CA LEU A 25 21.90 15.05 17.80
C LEU A 25 22.52 16.19 16.98
N LYS A 26 22.63 16.01 15.63
CA LYS A 26 23.09 17.08 14.74
C LYS A 26 22.01 18.10 14.43
N ASP A 27 20.82 17.64 14.04
CA ASP A 27 19.66 18.46 13.73
C ASP A 27 18.37 17.68 14.07
N SER A 28 17.81 18.03 15.22
CA SER A 28 16.62 17.33 15.73
C SER A 28 15.37 17.63 14.90
N LEU A 29 15.23 18.85 14.34
CA LEU A 29 14.07 19.25 13.56
C LEU A 29 14.05 18.53 12.20
N VAL A 30 15.17 18.58 11.47
CA VAL A 30 15.31 17.93 10.17
C VAL A 30 15.13 16.42 10.30
N THR A 31 15.78 15.79 11.29
CA THR A 31 15.67 14.34 11.49
C THR A 31 14.25 13.93 11.81
N THR A 32 13.57 14.63 12.72
CA THR A 32 12.18 14.37 13.09
C THR A 32 11.25 14.52 11.88
N SER A 33 11.43 15.60 11.09
CA SER A 33 10.64 15.82 9.87
C SER A 33 10.86 14.73 8.84
N VAL A 34 12.08 14.32 8.56
CA VAL A 34 12.39 13.26 7.59
C VAL A 34 11.77 11.92 8.01
N ILE A 35 11.86 11.56 9.29
CA ILE A 35 11.29 10.28 9.76
C ILE A 35 9.74 10.33 9.77
N SER A 36 9.12 11.44 10.18
CA SER A 36 7.66 11.62 10.10
C SER A 36 7.18 11.55 8.65
N THR A 37 7.83 12.27 7.74
CA THR A 37 7.54 12.28 6.31
C THR A 37 7.73 10.89 5.67
N SER A 38 8.66 10.07 6.18
CA SER A 38 8.85 8.71 5.70
C SER A 38 7.63 7.81 5.95
N ILE A 39 6.93 8.02 7.08
CA ILE A 39 5.66 7.36 7.38
C ILE A 39 4.58 7.84 6.41
N THR A 40 4.47 9.14 6.23
CA THR A 40 3.48 9.77 5.35
C THR A 40 3.59 9.29 3.89
N PHE A 41 4.80 9.13 3.35
CA PHE A 41 5.01 8.60 2.01
C PHE A 41 4.96 7.08 1.92
N GLY A 42 5.44 6.37 2.96
CA GLY A 42 5.50 4.92 2.96
C GLY A 42 4.15 4.26 3.22
N LEU A 43 3.32 4.85 4.07
CA LEU A 43 2.07 4.22 4.50
C LEU A 43 1.07 3.97 3.36
N PRO A 44 0.79 4.90 2.43
CA PRO A 44 -0.11 4.62 1.31
C PRO A 44 0.44 3.51 0.40
N LEU A 45 1.74 3.40 0.24
CA LEU A 45 2.36 2.30 -0.49
C LEU A 45 2.21 0.97 0.25
N ALA A 46 2.35 0.99 1.59
CA ALA A 46 2.09 -0.19 2.41
C ALA A 46 0.62 -0.63 2.31
N MET A 47 -0.33 0.31 2.38
CA MET A 47 -1.76 0.01 2.22
C MET A 47 -2.06 -0.53 0.83
N ALA A 48 -1.50 0.04 -0.23
CA ALA A 48 -1.62 -0.49 -1.59
C ALA A 48 -1.00 -1.89 -1.71
N ALA A 49 0.11 -2.19 -1.03
CA ALA A 49 0.68 -3.53 -0.97
C ALA A 49 -0.26 -4.56 -0.29
N MET A 50 -1.10 -4.12 0.68
CA MET A 50 -2.12 -4.99 1.28
C MET A 50 -3.14 -5.48 0.25
N VAL A 51 -3.47 -4.65 -0.75
CA VAL A 51 -4.37 -5.04 -1.86
C VAL A 51 -3.80 -6.26 -2.59
N GLY A 52 -2.53 -6.21 -2.98
CA GLY A 52 -1.84 -7.33 -3.61
C GLY A 52 -1.75 -8.55 -2.70
N ILE A 53 -1.34 -8.38 -1.44
CA ILE A 53 -1.21 -9.48 -0.47
C ILE A 53 -2.54 -10.23 -0.30
N MET A 54 -3.66 -9.51 -0.17
CA MET A 54 -4.97 -10.14 0.00
C MET A 54 -5.42 -10.91 -1.24
N CYS A 55 -5.18 -10.38 -2.44
CA CYS A 55 -5.51 -11.07 -3.68
C CYS A 55 -4.63 -12.31 -3.87
N GLU A 56 -3.31 -12.16 -3.80
CA GLU A 56 -2.36 -13.22 -4.13
C GLU A 56 -2.33 -14.33 -3.08
N ARG A 57 -2.58 -14.00 -1.80
CA ARG A 57 -2.79 -15.03 -0.75
C ARG A 57 -4.01 -15.94 -0.98
N THR A 58 -4.89 -15.60 -1.92
CA THR A 58 -5.98 -16.47 -2.40
C THR A 58 -5.77 -16.99 -3.82
N GLY A 59 -4.60 -16.74 -4.39
CA GLY A 59 -4.20 -17.21 -5.73
C GLY A 59 -4.68 -16.32 -6.87
N ILE A 60 -5.10 -15.07 -6.60
CA ILE A 60 -5.49 -14.10 -7.63
C ILE A 60 -4.41 -13.03 -7.77
N VAL A 61 -3.75 -12.99 -8.93
CA VAL A 61 -2.80 -11.92 -9.29
C VAL A 61 -3.57 -10.61 -9.52
N ASN A 62 -3.11 -9.53 -8.93
CA ASN A 62 -3.74 -8.22 -9.08
C ASN A 62 -2.76 -7.15 -9.56
N ILE A 63 -2.59 -7.03 -10.88
CA ILE A 63 -1.84 -5.92 -11.49
C ILE A 63 -2.71 -4.65 -11.59
N GLY A 64 -4.03 -4.77 -11.40
CA GLY A 64 -4.99 -3.67 -11.45
C GLY A 64 -4.97 -2.71 -10.26
N ILE A 65 -4.02 -2.84 -9.33
CA ILE A 65 -3.89 -1.96 -8.16
C ILE A 65 -3.73 -0.50 -8.60
N GLU A 66 -2.93 -0.23 -9.61
CA GLU A 66 -2.69 1.12 -10.14
C GLU A 66 -3.99 1.80 -10.58
N GLY A 67 -4.80 1.10 -11.38
CA GLY A 67 -6.10 1.60 -11.83
C GLY A 67 -7.11 1.75 -10.70
N THR A 68 -7.11 0.83 -9.73
CA THR A 68 -7.96 0.91 -8.56
C THR A 68 -7.64 2.15 -7.72
N LEU A 69 -6.35 2.43 -7.47
CA LEU A 69 -5.93 3.65 -6.79
C LEU A 69 -6.33 4.90 -7.56
N LEU A 70 -6.11 4.90 -8.89
CA LEU A 70 -6.38 6.04 -9.75
C LEU A 70 -7.87 6.39 -9.77
N VAL A 71 -8.75 5.42 -10.05
CA VAL A 71 -10.19 5.68 -10.14
C VAL A 71 -10.80 5.99 -8.77
N SER A 72 -10.32 5.36 -7.71
CA SER A 72 -10.84 5.62 -6.36
C SER A 72 -10.40 6.98 -5.84
N SER A 73 -9.16 7.39 -6.08
CA SER A 73 -8.68 8.74 -5.76
C SER A 73 -9.48 9.80 -6.51
N PHE A 74 -9.79 9.55 -7.79
CA PHE A 74 -10.62 10.42 -8.61
C PHE A 74 -12.03 10.58 -8.00
N VAL A 75 -12.72 9.46 -7.78
CA VAL A 75 -14.10 9.48 -7.24
C VAL A 75 -14.14 10.12 -5.85
N GLY A 76 -13.18 9.79 -4.98
CA GLY A 76 -13.10 10.38 -3.65
C GLY A 76 -12.90 11.90 -3.68
N PHE A 77 -11.94 12.36 -4.47
CA PHE A 77 -11.64 13.78 -4.62
C PHE A 77 -12.81 14.57 -5.21
N PHE A 78 -13.36 14.12 -6.34
CA PHE A 78 -14.46 14.84 -6.99
C PHE A 78 -15.74 14.84 -6.16
N THR A 79 -16.06 13.73 -5.48
CA THR A 79 -17.18 13.69 -4.54
C THR A 79 -16.98 14.71 -3.40
N ALA A 80 -15.80 14.73 -2.79
CA ALA A 80 -15.50 15.70 -1.73
C ALA A 80 -15.52 17.14 -2.23
N SER A 81 -15.01 17.41 -3.44
CA SER A 81 -14.99 18.74 -4.04
C SER A 81 -16.40 19.25 -4.36
N ILE A 82 -17.31 18.40 -4.86
CA ILE A 82 -18.66 18.79 -5.24
C ILE A 82 -19.56 18.93 -4.00
N THR A 83 -19.41 18.03 -3.03
CA THR A 83 -20.30 18.00 -1.84
C THR A 83 -19.77 18.81 -0.66
N GLY A 84 -18.49 19.20 -0.67
CA GLY A 84 -17.82 19.81 0.48
C GLY A 84 -17.62 18.85 1.66
N ASN A 85 -17.85 17.55 1.48
CA ASN A 85 -17.83 16.55 2.56
C ASN A 85 -16.76 15.49 2.31
N LEU A 86 -15.67 15.54 3.10
CA LEU A 86 -14.55 14.61 2.99
C LEU A 86 -14.93 13.15 3.33
N LEU A 87 -15.85 12.96 4.29
CA LEU A 87 -16.30 11.62 4.67
C LEU A 87 -17.10 10.96 3.55
N LEU A 88 -17.96 11.71 2.87
CA LEU A 88 -18.68 11.20 1.71
C LEU A 88 -17.71 10.84 0.58
N GLY A 89 -16.69 11.68 0.33
CA GLY A 89 -15.61 11.38 -0.61
C GLY A 89 -14.87 10.09 -0.27
N LEU A 90 -14.54 9.89 1.01
CA LEU A 90 -13.92 8.67 1.51
C LEU A 90 -14.78 7.42 1.25
N LEU A 91 -16.05 7.47 1.60
CA LEU A 91 -16.98 6.34 1.42
C LEU A 91 -17.18 6.00 -0.07
N CYS A 92 -17.31 7.02 -0.93
CA CYS A 92 -17.40 6.81 -2.39
C CYS A 92 -16.11 6.23 -2.97
N ALA A 93 -14.94 6.63 -2.48
CA ALA A 93 -13.66 6.05 -2.90
C ALA A 93 -13.56 4.56 -2.52
N ILE A 94 -13.94 4.21 -1.29
CA ILE A 94 -13.96 2.82 -0.81
C ILE A 94 -14.94 1.98 -1.64
N ALA A 95 -16.14 2.51 -1.91
CA ALA A 95 -17.13 1.84 -2.75
C ALA A 95 -16.59 1.62 -4.18
N MET A 96 -15.96 2.64 -4.78
CA MET A 96 -15.38 2.53 -6.12
C MET A 96 -14.23 1.52 -6.17
N GLY A 97 -13.38 1.50 -5.16
CA GLY A 97 -12.33 0.49 -5.02
C GLY A 97 -12.91 -0.92 -4.89
N SER A 98 -13.99 -1.09 -4.12
CA SER A 98 -14.72 -2.36 -4.01
C SER A 98 -15.30 -2.82 -5.34
N VAL A 99 -15.86 -1.89 -6.13
CA VAL A 99 -16.35 -2.17 -7.50
C VAL A 99 -15.20 -2.62 -8.41
N SER A 100 -14.05 -1.96 -8.35
CA SER A 100 -12.86 -2.37 -9.11
C SER A 100 -12.39 -3.77 -8.71
N GLY A 101 -12.35 -4.08 -7.40
CA GLY A 101 -12.03 -5.42 -6.90
C GLY A 101 -13.06 -6.48 -7.34
N LEU A 102 -14.35 -6.15 -7.29
CA LEU A 102 -15.41 -7.04 -7.75
C LEU A 102 -15.31 -7.30 -9.25
N LEU A 103 -14.98 -6.28 -10.05
CA LEU A 103 -14.74 -6.43 -11.50
C LEU A 103 -13.57 -7.36 -11.76
N LEU A 104 -12.44 -7.20 -11.05
CA LEU A 104 -11.31 -8.13 -11.14
C LEU A 104 -11.73 -9.55 -10.77
N ALA A 105 -12.48 -9.72 -9.69
CA ALA A 105 -12.97 -11.02 -9.25
C ALA A 105 -13.89 -11.67 -10.32
N LEU A 106 -14.79 -10.90 -10.91
CA LEU A 106 -15.69 -11.37 -11.98
C LEU A 106 -14.89 -11.86 -13.19
N MET A 107 -13.93 -11.06 -13.66
CA MET A 107 -13.09 -11.40 -14.81
C MET A 107 -12.21 -12.62 -14.55
N SER A 108 -11.56 -12.67 -13.37
CA SER A 108 -10.58 -13.71 -13.04
C SER A 108 -11.21 -15.02 -12.55
N ILE A 109 -12.34 -14.96 -11.83
CA ILE A 109 -12.92 -16.13 -11.18
C ILE A 109 -14.08 -16.73 -12.01
N THR A 110 -15.00 -15.87 -12.48
CA THR A 110 -16.19 -16.33 -13.24
C THR A 110 -15.87 -16.48 -14.72
N TRP A 111 -15.28 -15.48 -15.35
CA TRP A 111 -14.92 -15.54 -16.77
C TRP A 111 -13.61 -16.28 -17.02
N LYS A 112 -12.86 -16.62 -15.95
CA LYS A 112 -11.58 -17.34 -16.03
C LYS A 112 -10.58 -16.69 -17.00
N MET A 113 -10.64 -15.38 -17.14
CA MET A 113 -9.70 -14.62 -17.96
C MET A 113 -8.31 -14.68 -17.31
N ASP A 114 -7.29 -14.53 -18.14
CA ASP A 114 -5.94 -14.31 -17.62
C ASP A 114 -5.92 -13.09 -16.68
N GLN A 115 -5.38 -13.28 -15.49
CA GLN A 115 -5.48 -12.32 -14.38
C GLN A 115 -4.62 -11.09 -14.64
N ILE A 116 -3.51 -11.24 -15.39
CA ILE A 116 -2.64 -10.13 -15.81
C ILE A 116 -3.41 -9.25 -16.80
N ILE A 117 -4.09 -9.86 -17.77
CA ILE A 117 -4.94 -9.15 -18.73
C ILE A 117 -6.09 -8.45 -18.01
N ALA A 118 -6.77 -9.14 -17.08
CA ALA A 118 -7.86 -8.55 -16.30
C ALA A 118 -7.41 -7.31 -15.50
N GLY A 119 -6.27 -7.38 -14.82
CA GLY A 119 -5.68 -6.23 -14.12
C GLY A 119 -5.29 -5.08 -15.06
N THR A 120 -4.74 -5.41 -16.23
CA THR A 120 -4.37 -4.42 -17.25
C THR A 120 -5.61 -3.68 -17.80
N ILE A 121 -6.70 -4.39 -18.03
CA ILE A 121 -7.98 -3.80 -18.45
C ILE A 121 -8.47 -2.78 -17.41
N ILE A 122 -8.39 -3.11 -16.11
CA ILE A 122 -8.76 -2.18 -15.03
C ILE A 122 -7.90 -0.91 -15.08
N ASN A 123 -6.58 -1.04 -15.30
CA ASN A 123 -5.68 0.10 -15.40
C ASN A 123 -6.02 1.00 -16.59
N ILE A 124 -6.26 0.42 -17.77
CA ILE A 124 -6.63 1.16 -18.97
C ILE A 124 -7.99 1.83 -18.80
N LEU A 125 -8.98 1.10 -18.28
CA LEU A 125 -10.31 1.61 -18.03
C LEU A 125 -10.28 2.79 -17.04
N ALA A 126 -9.56 2.63 -15.91
CA ALA A 126 -9.40 3.69 -14.92
C ALA A 126 -8.75 4.93 -15.52
N THR A 127 -7.68 4.77 -16.31
CA THR A 127 -6.99 5.88 -16.98
C THR A 127 -7.91 6.58 -17.97
N GLY A 128 -8.64 5.82 -18.79
CA GLY A 128 -9.58 6.36 -19.76
C GLY A 128 -10.72 7.13 -19.12
N LEU A 129 -11.40 6.52 -18.12
CA LEU A 129 -12.53 7.13 -17.43
C LEU A 129 -12.12 8.39 -16.66
N THR A 130 -11.05 8.31 -15.89
CA THR A 130 -10.59 9.47 -15.09
C THR A 130 -10.13 10.61 -15.98
N SER A 131 -9.42 10.33 -17.08
CA SER A 131 -8.99 11.35 -18.03
C SER A 131 -10.16 12.01 -18.77
N PHE A 132 -11.20 11.23 -19.10
CA PHE A 132 -12.41 11.72 -19.79
C PHE A 132 -13.26 12.62 -18.90
N PHE A 133 -13.50 12.21 -17.64
CA PHE A 133 -14.34 12.97 -16.71
C PHE A 133 -13.59 14.09 -15.97
N TYR A 134 -12.26 14.14 -16.10
CA TYR A 134 -11.47 15.17 -15.41
C TYR A 134 -11.79 16.56 -15.91
N LYS A 135 -12.16 17.41 -14.97
CA LYS A 135 -12.35 18.86 -15.18
C LYS A 135 -11.40 19.62 -14.26
N GLN A 136 -10.68 20.56 -14.82
CA GLN A 136 -9.82 21.47 -14.04
C GLN A 136 -10.65 22.43 -13.17
N GLY A 137 -10.02 22.94 -12.12
CA GLY A 137 -10.62 23.96 -11.23
C GLY A 137 -11.40 23.38 -10.04
N HIS A 138 -11.50 22.07 -9.91
CA HIS A 138 -12.01 21.45 -8.70
C HIS A 138 -10.96 21.48 -7.59
N THR A 139 -11.38 21.90 -6.41
CA THR A 139 -10.56 21.91 -5.19
C THR A 139 -11.39 21.41 -4.02
N ILE A 140 -10.74 20.88 -3.00
CA ILE A 140 -11.36 20.62 -1.71
C ILE A 140 -11.07 21.78 -0.75
N PRO A 141 -12.02 22.16 0.13
CA PRO A 141 -11.81 23.30 1.04
C PRO A 141 -10.61 23.14 1.96
N SER A 142 -10.33 21.94 2.42
CA SER A 142 -9.18 21.56 3.23
C SER A 142 -8.94 20.05 3.11
N THR A 143 -7.72 19.61 3.34
CA THR A 143 -7.41 18.19 3.60
C THR A 143 -7.94 17.77 4.98
N MET A 144 -7.97 16.46 5.26
CA MET A 144 -8.30 15.97 6.59
C MET A 144 -7.32 16.54 7.62
N PRO A 145 -7.81 17.05 8.77
CA PRO A 145 -6.97 17.67 9.77
C PRO A 145 -6.04 16.66 10.43
N GLU A 146 -4.83 17.11 10.77
CA GLU A 146 -3.94 16.31 11.60
C GLU A 146 -4.51 16.15 13.01
N LEU A 147 -4.43 14.94 13.54
CA LEU A 147 -4.81 14.59 14.88
C LEU A 147 -3.55 14.49 15.73
N SER A 148 -3.53 15.18 16.87
CA SER A 148 -2.49 15.03 17.88
C SER A 148 -3.03 14.20 19.05
N VAL A 149 -2.36 13.08 19.37
CA VAL A 149 -2.76 12.24 20.51
C VAL A 149 -2.35 12.94 21.80
N PRO A 150 -3.30 13.36 22.67
CA PRO A 150 -2.98 14.10 23.90
C PRO A 150 -1.98 13.35 24.78
N GLY A 151 -0.99 14.05 25.31
CA GLY A 151 0.05 13.50 26.18
C GLY A 151 1.18 12.78 25.46
N LEU A 152 0.92 12.06 24.35
CA LEU A 152 1.95 11.37 23.58
C LEU A 152 2.59 12.27 22.52
N SER A 153 1.85 13.22 21.99
CA SER A 153 2.35 14.19 21.00
C SER A 153 3.44 15.12 21.54
N SER A 154 3.54 15.30 22.86
CA SER A 154 4.54 16.15 23.50
C SER A 154 5.89 15.45 23.75
N ILE A 155 5.98 14.13 23.51
CA ILE A 155 7.24 13.40 23.68
C ILE A 155 8.23 13.85 22.59
N PRO A 156 9.43 14.33 22.95
CA PRO A 156 10.44 14.72 21.98
C PRO A 156 10.74 13.59 21.00
N PHE A 157 10.88 13.90 19.70
CA PHE A 157 11.08 12.98 18.60
C PHE A 157 9.88 12.04 18.33
N PHE A 158 9.48 11.21 19.29
CA PHE A 158 8.40 10.23 19.12
C PHE A 158 7.02 10.86 18.92
N GLY A 159 6.77 12.01 19.56
CA GLY A 159 5.51 12.73 19.44
C GLY A 159 5.18 13.09 18.00
N PRO A 160 5.98 13.93 17.35
CA PRO A 160 5.76 14.32 15.95
C PRO A 160 5.87 13.16 14.96
N VAL A 161 6.71 12.16 15.26
CA VAL A 161 6.94 11.02 14.36
C VAL A 161 5.77 10.03 14.32
N LEU A 162 5.13 9.77 15.48
CA LEU A 162 4.15 8.68 15.60
C LEU A 162 2.74 9.16 15.99
N PHE A 163 2.61 10.33 16.60
CA PHE A 163 1.37 10.75 17.26
C PHE A 163 0.78 12.06 16.73
N ILE A 164 1.34 12.60 15.63
CA ILE A 164 0.81 13.77 14.93
C ILE A 164 0.69 13.41 13.46
N HIS A 165 -0.48 12.87 13.08
CA HIS A 165 -0.79 12.48 11.71
C HIS A 165 -2.29 12.62 11.43
N GLY A 166 -2.68 12.54 10.18
CA GLY A 166 -4.09 12.52 9.80
C GLY A 166 -4.81 11.22 10.20
N PRO A 167 -6.14 11.24 10.23
CA PRO A 167 -6.96 10.11 10.67
C PRO A 167 -6.78 8.85 9.81
N LEU A 168 -6.55 9.01 8.50
CA LEU A 168 -6.34 7.86 7.60
C LEU A 168 -4.95 7.25 7.78
N THR A 169 -3.96 8.03 8.22
CA THR A 169 -2.65 7.51 8.65
C THR A 169 -2.80 6.55 9.83
N PHE A 170 -3.48 6.97 10.91
CA PHE A 170 -3.71 6.10 12.07
C PHE A 170 -4.52 4.86 11.70
N PHE A 171 -5.59 5.05 10.90
CA PHE A 171 -6.41 3.94 10.44
C PHE A 171 -5.63 2.98 9.54
N GLY A 172 -4.77 3.48 8.67
CA GLY A 172 -3.90 2.68 7.79
C GLY A 172 -2.92 1.80 8.58
N ILE A 173 -2.28 2.36 9.61
CA ILE A 173 -1.41 1.60 10.51
C ILE A 173 -2.22 0.49 11.19
N PHE A 174 -3.37 0.83 11.80
CA PHE A 174 -4.25 -0.15 12.42
C PHE A 174 -4.68 -1.24 11.43
N LEU A 175 -5.09 -0.87 10.22
CA LEU A 175 -5.54 -1.78 9.17
C LEU A 175 -4.44 -2.80 8.80
N ILE A 176 -3.18 -2.37 8.65
CA ILE A 176 -2.07 -3.26 8.31
C ILE A 176 -1.85 -4.30 9.42
N PHE A 177 -1.88 -3.88 10.69
CA PHE A 177 -1.76 -4.81 11.81
C PHE A 177 -2.99 -5.74 11.92
N ALA A 178 -4.20 -5.21 11.70
CA ALA A 178 -5.43 -6.01 11.68
C ALA A 178 -5.40 -7.06 10.56
N LEU A 179 -4.93 -6.71 9.36
CA LEU A 179 -4.76 -7.64 8.26
C LEU A 179 -3.67 -8.68 8.54
N TRP A 180 -2.55 -8.27 9.13
CA TRP A 180 -1.52 -9.22 9.55
C TRP A 180 -2.09 -10.26 10.54
N PHE A 181 -2.79 -9.79 11.56
CA PHE A 181 -3.46 -10.68 12.52
C PHE A 181 -4.53 -11.54 11.83
N GLY A 182 -5.37 -10.92 11.01
CA GLY A 182 -6.43 -11.61 10.26
C GLY A 182 -5.89 -12.72 9.35
N ILE A 183 -4.85 -12.44 8.56
CA ILE A 183 -4.28 -13.40 7.61
C ILE A 183 -3.54 -14.53 8.33
N PHE A 184 -2.83 -14.27 9.44
CA PHE A 184 -1.95 -15.28 10.03
C PHE A 184 -2.53 -15.99 11.24
N TYR A 185 -3.48 -15.39 11.96
CA TYR A 185 -3.95 -15.90 13.25
C TYR A 185 -5.46 -16.18 13.32
N THR A 186 -6.21 -16.02 12.21
CA THR A 186 -7.64 -16.29 12.19
C THR A 186 -8.01 -17.46 11.26
N PRO A 187 -9.18 -18.11 11.49
CA PRO A 187 -9.70 -19.13 10.57
C PRO A 187 -9.94 -18.62 9.15
N TRP A 188 -10.33 -17.33 8.99
CA TRP A 188 -10.47 -16.69 7.69
C TRP A 188 -9.14 -16.65 6.94
N GLY A 189 -8.08 -16.20 7.60
CA GLY A 189 -6.75 -16.13 6.99
C GLY A 189 -6.17 -17.52 6.70
N LEU A 190 -6.43 -18.51 7.55
CA LEU A 190 -6.05 -19.90 7.27
C LEU A 190 -6.71 -20.43 5.99
N ARG A 191 -8.03 -20.23 5.85
CA ARG A 191 -8.78 -20.62 4.66
C ARG A 191 -8.31 -19.88 3.41
N SER A 192 -8.05 -18.56 3.52
CA SER A 192 -7.53 -17.75 2.43
C SER A 192 -6.19 -18.28 1.91
N ARG A 193 -5.25 -18.57 2.82
CA ARG A 193 -3.94 -19.14 2.47
C ARG A 193 -4.05 -20.56 1.91
N ALA A 194 -4.92 -21.40 2.45
CA ALA A 194 -5.16 -22.74 1.92
C ALA A 194 -5.67 -22.70 0.47
N VAL A 195 -6.58 -21.77 0.16
CA VAL A 195 -7.09 -21.53 -1.20
C VAL A 195 -5.99 -21.04 -2.15
N GLY A 196 -5.02 -20.24 -1.67
CA GLY A 196 -3.91 -19.77 -2.49
C GLY A 196 -2.78 -20.79 -2.68
N GLU A 197 -2.63 -21.75 -1.75
CA GLU A 197 -1.60 -22.80 -1.88
C GLU A 197 -2.14 -24.04 -2.63
N HIS A 198 -3.30 -24.58 -2.21
CA HIS A 198 -3.89 -25.80 -2.76
C HIS A 198 -5.41 -25.69 -2.82
N PRO A 199 -5.98 -25.05 -3.87
CA PRO A 199 -7.42 -24.81 -3.95
C PRO A 199 -8.25 -26.09 -3.99
N SER A 200 -7.82 -27.15 -4.66
CA SER A 200 -8.50 -28.44 -4.69
C SER A 200 -8.58 -29.09 -3.30
N SER A 201 -7.49 -29.07 -2.54
CA SER A 201 -7.48 -29.58 -1.17
C SER A 201 -8.34 -28.74 -0.22
N ALA A 202 -8.42 -27.43 -0.45
CA ALA A 202 -9.31 -26.55 0.32
C ALA A 202 -10.79 -26.85 0.02
N ASP A 203 -11.14 -27.11 -1.25
CA ASP A 203 -12.51 -27.46 -1.66
C ASP A 203 -12.95 -28.80 -1.06
N THR A 204 -12.10 -29.84 -1.09
CA THR A 204 -12.39 -31.13 -0.46
C THR A 204 -12.56 -31.05 1.06
N ALA A 205 -11.89 -30.06 1.69
CA ALA A 205 -12.07 -29.74 3.11
C ALA A 205 -13.32 -28.89 3.39
N GLY A 206 -14.17 -28.62 2.39
CA GLY A 206 -15.43 -27.87 2.53
C GLY A 206 -15.27 -26.35 2.44
N VAL A 207 -14.11 -25.83 2.03
CA VAL A 207 -13.91 -24.39 1.82
C VAL A 207 -14.30 -24.01 0.40
N SER A 208 -15.30 -23.16 0.23
CA SER A 208 -15.68 -22.63 -1.09
C SER A 208 -14.60 -21.71 -1.65
N VAL A 209 -13.81 -22.21 -2.60
CA VAL A 209 -12.69 -21.49 -3.24
C VAL A 209 -13.16 -20.19 -3.89
N SER A 210 -14.21 -20.26 -4.72
CA SER A 210 -14.72 -19.08 -5.42
C SER A 210 -15.21 -18.01 -4.44
N ARG A 211 -15.98 -18.38 -3.41
CA ARG A 211 -16.46 -17.41 -2.40
C ARG A 211 -15.29 -16.76 -1.66
N MET A 212 -14.26 -17.52 -1.29
CA MET A 212 -13.08 -16.96 -0.61
C MET A 212 -12.31 -16.00 -1.52
N ARG A 213 -12.10 -16.35 -2.79
CA ARG A 213 -11.46 -15.48 -3.77
C ARG A 213 -12.27 -14.20 -3.97
N TYR A 214 -13.57 -14.28 -4.22
CA TYR A 214 -14.44 -13.11 -4.37
C TYR A 214 -14.38 -12.17 -3.16
N LEU A 215 -14.54 -12.72 -1.95
CA LEU A 215 -14.52 -11.94 -0.71
C LEU A 215 -13.18 -11.19 -0.54
N ASN A 216 -12.05 -11.90 -0.68
CA ASN A 216 -10.74 -11.31 -0.47
C ASN A 216 -10.41 -10.26 -1.54
N VAL A 217 -10.72 -10.51 -2.82
CA VAL A 217 -10.45 -9.56 -3.90
C VAL A 217 -11.34 -8.30 -3.77
N THR A 218 -12.61 -8.45 -3.35
CA THR A 218 -13.49 -7.30 -3.12
C THR A 218 -13.03 -6.46 -1.93
N ILE A 219 -12.64 -7.09 -0.80
CA ILE A 219 -12.08 -6.38 0.35
C ILE A 219 -10.75 -5.71 -0.03
N ALA A 220 -9.91 -6.39 -0.80
CA ALA A 220 -8.68 -5.80 -1.33
C ALA A 220 -8.97 -4.55 -2.15
N GLY A 221 -9.99 -4.59 -3.02
CA GLY A 221 -10.47 -3.42 -3.74
C GLY A 221 -10.90 -2.27 -2.82
N ALA A 222 -11.63 -2.57 -1.73
CA ALA A 222 -12.02 -1.57 -0.72
C ALA A 222 -10.79 -0.90 -0.06
N ILE A 223 -9.75 -1.68 0.24
CA ILE A 223 -8.47 -1.16 0.77
C ILE A 223 -7.79 -0.27 -0.28
N GLY A 224 -7.81 -0.65 -1.55
CA GLY A 224 -7.36 0.18 -2.66
C GLY A 224 -8.13 1.51 -2.74
N GLY A 225 -9.45 1.44 -2.54
CA GLY A 225 -10.32 2.62 -2.46
C GLY A 225 -9.95 3.55 -1.31
N LEU A 226 -9.77 3.00 -0.12
CA LEU A 226 -9.29 3.73 1.05
C LEU A 226 -7.92 4.37 0.81
N THR A 227 -7.01 3.65 0.16
CA THR A 227 -5.68 4.16 -0.18
C THR A 227 -5.75 5.31 -1.19
N GLY A 228 -6.63 5.21 -2.20
CA GLY A 228 -6.88 6.29 -3.14
C GLY A 228 -7.40 7.56 -2.46
N ALA A 229 -8.37 7.41 -1.54
CA ALA A 229 -8.88 8.51 -0.73
C ALA A 229 -7.78 9.12 0.17
N TYR A 230 -6.96 8.30 0.80
CA TYR A 230 -5.84 8.75 1.61
C TYR A 230 -4.89 9.67 0.83
N LEU A 231 -4.53 9.27 -0.40
CA LEU A 231 -3.65 10.07 -1.25
C LEU A 231 -4.22 11.45 -1.58
N THR A 232 -5.55 11.57 -1.78
CA THR A 232 -6.17 12.83 -2.21
C THR A 232 -6.75 13.64 -1.07
N LEU A 233 -7.44 13.00 -0.12
CA LEU A 233 -8.19 13.71 0.91
C LEU A 233 -7.35 14.07 2.15
N GLU A 234 -6.26 13.33 2.39
CA GLU A 234 -5.38 13.60 3.52
C GLU A 234 -4.04 14.19 3.08
N LEU A 235 -3.39 13.63 2.04
CA LEU A 235 -2.02 14.02 1.70
C LEU A 235 -1.92 15.23 0.78
N VAL A 236 -2.66 15.26 -0.33
CA VAL A 236 -2.38 16.21 -1.42
C VAL A 236 -3.43 17.31 -1.54
N GLY A 237 -4.71 17.03 -1.31
CA GLY A 237 -5.79 18.00 -1.45
C GLY A 237 -6.13 18.41 -2.89
N SER A 238 -5.51 17.77 -3.88
CA SER A 238 -5.74 18.01 -5.31
C SER A 238 -5.69 16.71 -6.10
N TRP A 239 -6.14 16.77 -7.35
CA TRP A 239 -6.11 15.62 -8.24
C TRP A 239 -5.76 16.08 -9.66
N ASP A 240 -4.88 15.34 -10.34
CA ASP A 240 -4.49 15.56 -11.72
C ASP A 240 -4.46 14.25 -12.50
N ARG A 241 -4.42 14.33 -13.85
CA ARG A 241 -4.35 13.14 -14.72
C ARG A 241 -3.14 12.29 -14.37
N GLY A 242 -3.36 10.97 -14.21
CA GLY A 242 -2.29 10.05 -13.84
C GLY A 242 -1.84 10.18 -12.38
N PHE A 243 -2.69 10.66 -11.48
CA PHE A 243 -2.40 10.98 -10.08
C PHE A 243 -1.72 9.84 -9.30
N SER A 244 -2.05 8.58 -9.59
CA SER A 244 -1.42 7.42 -8.93
C SER A 244 0.07 7.29 -9.25
N ALA A 245 0.51 7.75 -10.44
CA ALA A 245 1.91 7.88 -10.85
C ALA A 245 2.77 6.63 -10.56
N GLY A 246 2.23 5.42 -10.82
CA GLY A 246 2.94 4.16 -10.63
C GLY A 246 2.99 3.65 -9.20
N LYS A 247 2.28 4.27 -8.25
CA LYS A 247 2.26 3.83 -6.84
C LYS A 247 1.72 2.41 -6.66
N GLY A 248 0.75 1.99 -7.49
CA GLY A 248 0.23 0.63 -7.50
C GLY A 248 1.28 -0.39 -7.94
N PHE A 249 2.07 -0.09 -8.97
CA PHE A 249 3.17 -0.97 -9.39
C PHE A 249 4.29 -1.01 -8.36
N THR A 250 4.60 0.12 -7.73
CA THR A 250 5.56 0.16 -6.61
C THR A 250 5.07 -0.71 -5.45
N ALA A 251 3.77 -0.69 -5.15
CA ALA A 251 3.16 -1.51 -4.10
C ALA A 251 3.29 -3.02 -4.36
N LEU A 252 3.16 -3.46 -5.63
CA LEU A 252 3.44 -4.85 -6.02
C LEU A 252 4.89 -5.25 -5.70
N ALA A 253 5.85 -4.41 -6.04
CA ALA A 253 7.24 -4.66 -5.70
C ALA A 253 7.42 -4.76 -4.18
N LEU A 254 6.83 -3.84 -3.40
CA LEU A 254 6.93 -3.84 -1.94
C LEU A 254 6.24 -5.06 -1.29
N MET A 255 5.15 -5.57 -1.87
CA MET A 255 4.51 -6.82 -1.47
C MET A 255 5.47 -8.01 -1.63
N ILE A 256 6.13 -8.12 -2.78
CA ILE A 256 7.13 -9.17 -3.06
C ILE A 256 8.30 -9.06 -2.08
N PHE A 257 8.82 -7.86 -1.84
CA PHE A 257 9.82 -7.58 -0.81
C PHE A 257 9.40 -8.04 0.58
N GLY A 258 8.15 -7.73 0.93
CA GLY A 258 7.52 -8.13 2.17
C GLY A 258 7.24 -9.62 2.25
N ARG A 259 7.48 -10.40 1.18
CA ARG A 259 7.21 -11.85 1.09
C ARG A 259 5.75 -12.18 1.39
N TRP A 260 4.84 -11.42 0.81
CA TRP A 260 3.39 -11.54 1.06
C TRP A 260 3.02 -11.47 2.56
N ASN A 261 3.83 -10.77 3.36
CA ASN A 261 3.56 -10.53 4.78
C ASN A 261 3.30 -9.03 5.00
N PRO A 262 2.16 -8.65 5.61
CA PRO A 262 1.81 -7.24 5.85
C PRO A 262 2.89 -6.44 6.59
N ILE A 263 3.50 -7.03 7.64
CA ILE A 263 4.56 -6.36 8.40
C ILE A 263 5.84 -6.21 7.56
N GLY A 264 6.16 -7.23 6.76
CA GLY A 264 7.29 -7.17 5.84
C GLY A 264 7.11 -6.08 4.77
N ALA A 265 5.91 -5.99 4.19
CA ALA A 265 5.56 -4.96 3.21
C ALA A 265 5.53 -3.56 3.82
N LEU A 266 5.05 -3.41 5.07
CA LEU A 266 5.13 -2.15 5.82
C LEU A 266 6.59 -1.71 5.99
N GLY A 267 7.47 -2.61 6.43
CA GLY A 267 8.91 -2.30 6.59
C GLY A 267 9.55 -1.86 5.28
N ALA A 268 9.25 -2.55 4.17
CA ALA A 268 9.73 -2.20 2.83
C ALA A 268 9.19 -0.83 2.38
N ALA A 269 7.90 -0.56 2.63
CA ALA A 269 7.26 0.70 2.27
C ALA A 269 7.77 1.90 3.08
N ILE A 270 8.01 1.73 4.38
CA ILE A 270 8.63 2.78 5.22
C ILE A 270 10.06 3.05 4.75
N PHE A 271 10.81 2.02 4.38
CA PHE A 271 12.16 2.21 3.82
C PHE A 271 12.11 3.00 2.48
N PHE A 272 11.17 2.68 1.59
CA PHE A 272 10.96 3.43 0.36
C PHE A 272 10.53 4.88 0.67
N GLY A 273 9.61 5.06 1.61
CA GLY A 273 9.17 6.37 2.10
C GLY A 273 10.32 7.19 2.68
N LEU A 274 11.25 6.54 3.41
CA LEU A 274 12.44 7.20 3.93
C LEU A 274 13.35 7.69 2.80
N ALA A 275 13.59 6.87 1.78
CA ALA A 275 14.36 7.29 0.62
C ALA A 275 13.72 8.51 -0.07
N GLN A 276 12.39 8.52 -0.19
CA GLN A 276 11.66 9.64 -0.78
C GLN A 276 11.69 10.89 0.13
N ALA A 277 11.56 10.72 1.44
CA ALA A 277 11.64 11.82 2.40
C ALA A 277 13.02 12.49 2.41
N VAL A 278 14.10 11.68 2.40
CA VAL A 278 15.47 12.20 2.27
C VAL A 278 15.66 12.93 0.96
N THR A 279 15.17 12.40 -0.15
CA THR A 279 15.22 13.03 -1.46
C THR A 279 14.53 14.39 -1.46
N ASN A 280 13.32 14.47 -0.89
CA ASN A 280 12.59 15.74 -0.74
C ASN A 280 13.35 16.73 0.14
N GLN A 281 13.92 16.28 1.24
CA GLN A 281 14.69 17.14 2.13
C GLN A 281 15.92 17.73 1.44
N LEU A 282 16.63 16.94 0.66
CA LEU A 282 17.78 17.41 -0.14
C LEU A 282 17.39 18.46 -1.17
N MET A 283 16.20 18.33 -1.78
CA MET A 283 15.68 19.34 -2.71
C MET A 283 15.28 20.64 -2.00
N ILE A 284 14.62 20.55 -0.84
CA ILE A 284 14.20 21.73 -0.07
C ILE A 284 15.41 22.52 0.42
N THR A 285 16.45 21.84 0.88
CA THR A 285 17.67 22.48 1.39
C THR A 285 18.61 22.97 0.30
N GLN A 286 18.34 22.67 -0.97
CA GLN A 286 19.16 23.01 -2.13
C GLN A 286 20.65 22.61 -1.98
N VAL A 287 20.97 21.67 -1.11
CA VAL A 287 22.33 21.15 -0.88
C VAL A 287 22.88 20.50 -2.14
N VAL A 288 22.01 20.01 -3.00
CA VAL A 288 22.38 19.30 -4.23
C VAL A 288 21.59 19.88 -5.40
N THR A 289 22.30 20.44 -6.39
CA THR A 289 21.74 20.98 -7.65
C THR A 289 21.60 19.89 -8.71
N ILE A 290 20.96 18.76 -8.37
CA ILE A 290 20.65 17.69 -9.33
C ILE A 290 19.28 17.96 -9.95
N PRO A 291 19.07 17.72 -11.27
CA PRO A 291 17.76 17.78 -11.89
C PRO A 291 16.74 16.93 -11.14
N GLN A 292 15.54 17.49 -10.92
CA GLN A 292 14.46 16.83 -10.16
C GLN A 292 14.14 15.42 -10.67
N GLN A 293 14.29 15.19 -11.98
CA GLN A 293 14.05 13.88 -12.61
C GLN A 293 15.00 12.81 -12.06
N LEU A 294 16.27 13.12 -11.92
CA LEU A 294 17.27 12.18 -11.36
C LEU A 294 17.05 11.94 -9.87
N THR A 295 16.69 13.00 -9.15
CA THR A 295 16.40 12.90 -7.71
C THR A 295 15.16 12.02 -7.45
N ASN A 296 14.14 12.13 -8.30
CA ASN A 296 12.94 11.27 -8.22
C ASN A 296 13.22 9.80 -8.56
N MET A 297 14.33 9.48 -9.23
CA MET A 297 14.75 8.09 -9.49
C MET A 297 15.41 7.42 -8.28
N LEU A 298 15.94 8.19 -7.33
CA LEU A 298 16.70 7.64 -6.18
C LEU A 298 15.96 6.56 -5.40
N PRO A 299 14.68 6.71 -5.01
CA PRO A 299 13.95 5.67 -4.29
C PRO A 299 13.86 4.36 -5.08
N TYR A 300 13.65 4.45 -6.41
CA TYR A 300 13.55 3.26 -7.28
C TYR A 300 14.90 2.56 -7.45
N VAL A 301 15.97 3.33 -7.66
CA VAL A 301 17.34 2.79 -7.76
C VAL A 301 17.75 2.10 -6.45
N LEU A 302 17.50 2.72 -5.29
CA LEU A 302 17.74 2.10 -3.99
C LEU A 302 16.93 0.82 -3.81
N THR A 303 15.67 0.83 -4.24
CA THR A 303 14.81 -0.34 -4.20
C THR A 303 15.38 -1.49 -5.03
N ILE A 304 15.82 -1.23 -6.26
CA ILE A 304 16.44 -2.24 -7.13
C ILE A 304 17.74 -2.78 -6.51
N LEU A 305 18.60 -1.92 -5.98
CA LEU A 305 19.84 -2.33 -5.33
C LEU A 305 19.59 -3.24 -4.13
N ILE A 306 18.62 -2.89 -3.29
CA ILE A 306 18.26 -3.71 -2.13
C ILE A 306 17.64 -5.04 -2.57
N LEU A 307 16.80 -5.05 -3.62
CA LEU A 307 16.30 -6.28 -4.23
C LEU A 307 17.45 -7.19 -4.66
N ALA A 308 18.40 -6.65 -5.40
CA ALA A 308 19.53 -7.41 -5.90
C ALA A 308 20.37 -8.05 -4.76
N VAL A 309 20.53 -7.32 -3.65
CA VAL A 309 21.28 -7.81 -2.48
C VAL A 309 20.45 -8.76 -1.59
N SER A 310 19.12 -8.51 -1.51
CA SER A 310 18.20 -9.27 -0.63
C SER A 310 17.54 -10.45 -1.34
N ALA A 311 17.87 -10.73 -2.60
CA ALA A 311 17.26 -11.76 -3.44
C ALA A 311 17.54 -13.17 -2.86
N GLY A 312 16.79 -13.52 -1.82
CA GLY A 312 16.62 -14.89 -1.34
C GLY A 312 15.51 -15.60 -2.11
N LYS A 313 15.37 -16.92 -1.90
CA LYS A 313 14.25 -17.68 -2.49
C LYS A 313 12.92 -17.15 -1.93
N VAL A 314 12.27 -16.29 -2.70
CA VAL A 314 10.92 -15.79 -2.43
C VAL A 314 9.96 -16.78 -3.10
N ARG A 315 8.98 -17.31 -2.35
CA ARG A 315 7.94 -18.19 -2.89
C ARG A 315 6.60 -17.44 -2.86
N ALA A 316 6.07 -17.23 -4.04
CA ALA A 316 4.67 -16.85 -4.21
C ALA A 316 3.74 -18.01 -3.80
N PRO A 317 2.46 -17.75 -3.48
CA PRO A 317 1.47 -18.81 -3.29
C PRO A 317 1.41 -19.75 -4.50
N ALA A 318 1.32 -21.06 -4.26
CA ALA A 318 1.55 -22.06 -5.32
C ALA A 318 0.46 -22.05 -6.42
N ALA A 319 -0.78 -21.66 -6.10
CA ALA A 319 -1.89 -21.54 -7.06
C ALA A 319 -2.10 -20.11 -7.58
N GLU A 320 -1.08 -19.24 -7.43
CA GLU A 320 -1.14 -17.87 -7.93
C GLU A 320 -1.28 -17.83 -9.45
N GLY A 321 -2.21 -17.02 -9.93
CA GLY A 321 -2.47 -16.86 -11.35
C GLY A 321 -3.26 -18.02 -12.00
N GLN A 322 -3.55 -19.08 -11.26
CA GLN A 322 -4.23 -20.26 -11.81
C GLN A 322 -5.75 -20.15 -11.63
N PRO A 323 -6.55 -20.25 -12.72
CA PRO A 323 -7.99 -20.41 -12.60
C PRO A 323 -8.31 -21.72 -11.89
N TYR A 324 -9.33 -21.70 -11.04
CA TYR A 324 -9.79 -22.89 -10.33
C TYR A 324 -11.04 -23.44 -10.99
N GLU A 325 -11.03 -24.71 -11.31
CA GLU A 325 -12.19 -25.47 -11.74
C GLU A 325 -12.48 -26.57 -10.71
N LYS A 326 -13.75 -26.61 -10.29
CA LYS A 326 -14.19 -27.70 -9.43
C LYS A 326 -14.26 -28.98 -10.25
N GLU A 327 -13.48 -30.00 -9.86
CA GLU A 327 -13.61 -31.33 -10.47
C GLU A 327 -15.04 -31.82 -10.21
N SER A 328 -15.78 -32.09 -11.29
CA SER A 328 -17.08 -32.79 -11.20
C SER A 328 -16.82 -34.19 -10.73
N ALA A 329 -17.35 -34.54 -9.55
CA ALA A 329 -17.34 -35.88 -9.04
C ALA A 329 -18.17 -36.82 -9.92
#